data_20dbe634de1f1c5063c4c95ecf49880f
#
_entry.id   20dbe634de1f1c5063c4c95ecf49880f
#
_cell.length_a   1.000
_cell.length_b   1.000
_cell.length_c   1.000
_cell.angle_alpha   90.00
_cell.angle_beta   90.00
_cell.angle_gamma   90.00
#
_symmetry.space_group_name_H-M   'P 1'
#
loop_
_entity.id
_entity.type
_entity.pdbx_description
1 polymer ?
#
loop_
_entity_poly.entity_id
_entity_poly.type
_entity_poly.pdbx_seq_one_letter_code
_entity_poly.pdbx_strand_id
1 'polypeptide(L)'
;MKRVLVASMMHESNSFNPIIAGENDFGVVRGEKLFERNPKNDPLRGVMDTLQEQGYEVVPTLFASAVPNGEVDHDFYMGLKAEILERARQAQEEKPLDAITLALHGSMRVKGLGDAEGYLLEELREMFPDIPIFCALDMHTTMTVRMHENCDGFVGFKCAPHTDRYETGIHAAQMTIAALENHVQAKSAWVKVPILIAGEQSSTTVEPMKGLITKLRETEKKEGILAASYLMGFPWADNEDSSVAVYVVAEEQELADREALRLAEIIWNTRNDFCFQTETYTEEETLNVAFDAIANGQELPVY
;
A
#
# COMPACT_ATOMS: atom_id res chain seq x y z
N MET A 1 -15.10 17.20 18.63
CA MET A 1 -14.63 15.91 18.11
C MET A 1 -13.88 16.24 16.84
N LYS A 2 -12.62 15.81 16.72
CA LYS A 2 -11.83 15.98 15.50
C LYS A 2 -12.34 15.03 14.41
N ARG A 3 -12.30 15.47 13.15
CA ARG A 3 -12.89 14.80 11.99
C ARG A 3 -11.80 14.29 11.05
N VAL A 4 -11.85 13.02 10.74
CA VAL A 4 -10.87 12.37 9.85
C VAL A 4 -11.58 11.78 8.64
N LEU A 5 -11.24 12.28 7.46
CA LEU A 5 -11.74 11.74 6.21
C LEU A 5 -11.05 10.42 5.87
N VAL A 6 -11.82 9.45 5.40
CA VAL A 6 -11.29 8.15 4.98
C VAL A 6 -11.78 7.76 3.59
N ALA A 7 -10.87 7.17 2.81
CA ALA A 7 -11.15 6.56 1.50
C ALA A 7 -10.25 5.36 1.26
N SER A 8 -10.65 4.52 0.30
CA SER A 8 -9.81 3.40 -0.15
C SER A 8 -9.99 3.16 -1.65
N MET A 9 -8.87 2.97 -2.35
CA MET A 9 -8.81 2.39 -3.68
C MET A 9 -7.74 1.32 -3.70
N MET A 10 -8.13 0.07 -3.98
CA MET A 10 -7.27 -1.11 -3.89
C MET A 10 -7.30 -1.87 -5.21
N HIS A 11 -6.25 -1.72 -6.00
CA HIS A 11 -6.05 -2.47 -7.23
C HIS A 11 -4.56 -2.55 -7.57
N GLU A 12 -4.14 -3.65 -8.13
CA GLU A 12 -2.79 -3.91 -8.59
C GLU A 12 -2.83 -4.17 -10.10
N SER A 13 -2.19 -3.30 -10.87
CA SER A 13 -2.31 -3.29 -12.32
C SER A 13 -1.15 -3.98 -13.00
N ASN A 14 -1.44 -5.05 -13.74
CA ASN A 14 -0.49 -5.70 -14.65
C ASN A 14 -0.55 -5.04 -16.03
N SER A 15 0.45 -4.24 -16.38
CA SER A 15 0.50 -3.52 -17.66
C SER A 15 0.74 -4.42 -18.89
N PHE A 16 1.18 -5.66 -18.68
CA PHE A 16 1.29 -6.66 -19.75
C PHE A 16 -0.04 -7.35 -20.06
N ASN A 17 -1.05 -7.19 -19.20
CA ASN A 17 -2.39 -7.69 -19.45
C ASN A 17 -3.14 -6.71 -20.38
N PRO A 18 -3.63 -7.15 -21.55
CA PRO A 18 -4.37 -6.29 -22.47
C PRO A 18 -5.80 -5.95 -22.03
N ILE A 19 -6.31 -6.61 -20.99
CA ILE A 19 -7.65 -6.36 -20.46
C ILE A 19 -7.62 -5.06 -19.65
N ILE A 20 -8.60 -4.19 -19.87
CA ILE A 20 -8.77 -2.96 -19.10
C ILE A 20 -9.77 -3.23 -17.98
N ALA A 21 -9.35 -2.97 -16.74
CA ALA A 21 -10.21 -3.09 -15.57
C ALA A 21 -11.15 -1.88 -15.47
N GLY A 22 -12.45 -2.12 -15.38
CA GLY A 22 -13.47 -1.07 -15.36
C GLY A 22 -14.53 -1.29 -14.28
N GLU A 23 -15.65 -0.60 -14.44
CA GLU A 23 -16.74 -0.58 -13.46
C GLU A 23 -17.23 -1.99 -13.06
N ASN A 24 -17.25 -2.94 -13.99
CA ASN A 24 -17.74 -4.30 -13.73
C ASN A 24 -16.74 -5.16 -12.92
N ASP A 25 -15.48 -4.74 -12.83
CA ASP A 25 -14.44 -5.47 -12.11
C ASP A 25 -14.34 -5.00 -10.65
N PHE A 26 -14.81 -3.78 -10.37
CA PHE A 26 -14.68 -3.17 -9.06
C PHE A 26 -15.92 -3.33 -8.19
N GLY A 27 -15.71 -3.77 -6.95
CA GLY A 27 -16.67 -3.59 -5.87
C GLY A 27 -16.56 -2.18 -5.31
N VAL A 28 -17.64 -1.36 -5.42
CA VAL A 28 -17.64 0.03 -4.94
C VAL A 28 -18.67 0.21 -3.84
N VAL A 29 -18.24 0.76 -2.68
CA VAL A 29 -19.10 1.10 -1.53
C VAL A 29 -18.92 2.57 -1.19
N ARG A 30 -20.01 3.27 -0.83
CA ARG A 30 -20.05 4.73 -0.74
C ARG A 30 -20.60 5.22 0.59
N GLY A 31 -19.98 6.27 1.13
CA GLY A 31 -20.45 7.00 2.30
C GLY A 31 -20.68 6.10 3.53
N GLU A 32 -21.75 6.33 4.26
CA GLU A 32 -22.09 5.63 5.50
C GLU A 32 -22.14 4.09 5.37
N LYS A 33 -22.36 3.56 4.16
CA LYS A 33 -22.33 2.12 3.92
C LYS A 33 -20.94 1.50 4.16
N LEU A 34 -19.88 2.30 4.26
CA LEU A 34 -18.57 1.82 4.64
C LEU A 34 -18.58 1.24 6.06
N PHE A 35 -19.39 1.75 6.96
CA PHE A 35 -19.54 1.21 8.32
C PHE A 35 -20.21 -0.17 8.36
N GLU A 36 -21.01 -0.51 7.36
CA GLU A 36 -21.67 -1.81 7.24
C GLU A 36 -20.69 -2.91 6.75
N ARG A 37 -19.57 -2.52 6.12
CA ARG A 37 -18.52 -3.46 5.71
C ARG A 37 -17.80 -3.98 6.96
N ASN A 38 -17.65 -5.28 7.07
CA ASN A 38 -16.94 -5.92 8.19
C ASN A 38 -15.97 -7.02 7.70
N PRO A 39 -15.01 -6.71 6.84
CA PRO A 39 -13.98 -7.65 6.45
C PRO A 39 -12.97 -7.85 7.59
N LYS A 40 -12.52 -9.09 7.81
CA LYS A 40 -11.64 -9.42 8.92
C LYS A 40 -10.19 -8.92 8.76
N ASN A 41 -9.77 -8.72 7.51
CA ASN A 41 -8.40 -8.33 7.19
C ASN A 41 -8.42 -7.25 6.09
N ASP A 42 -8.76 -6.02 6.47
CA ASP A 42 -8.94 -4.89 5.56
C ASP A 42 -8.29 -3.64 6.18
N PRO A 43 -7.39 -2.93 5.45
CA PRO A 43 -6.69 -1.81 6.04
C PRO A 43 -7.62 -0.62 6.32
N LEU A 44 -8.60 -0.35 5.47
CA LEU A 44 -9.57 0.72 5.74
C LEU A 44 -10.37 0.43 7.02
N ARG A 45 -10.73 -0.84 7.27
CA ARG A 45 -11.42 -1.22 8.49
C ARG A 45 -10.53 -0.96 9.72
N GLY A 46 -9.24 -1.31 9.66
CA GLY A 46 -8.28 -1.01 10.72
C GLY A 46 -8.18 0.49 11.01
N VAL A 47 -8.16 1.31 9.95
CA VAL A 47 -8.20 2.78 10.08
C VAL A 47 -9.47 3.24 10.80
N MET A 48 -10.64 2.82 10.31
CA MET A 48 -11.94 3.28 10.82
C MET A 48 -12.16 2.87 12.28
N ASP A 49 -11.88 1.61 12.62
CA ASP A 49 -12.06 1.10 13.98
C ASP A 49 -11.17 1.86 14.97
N THR A 50 -9.88 2.04 14.63
CA THR A 50 -8.93 2.75 15.50
C THR A 50 -9.36 4.20 15.74
N LEU A 51 -9.75 4.92 14.69
CA LEU A 51 -10.20 6.30 14.82
C LEU A 51 -11.47 6.40 15.69
N GLN A 52 -12.45 5.51 15.48
CA GLN A 52 -13.69 5.49 16.28
C GLN A 52 -13.42 5.15 17.75
N GLU A 53 -12.58 4.14 18.03
CA GLU A 53 -12.20 3.75 19.40
C GLU A 53 -11.50 4.88 20.15
N GLN A 54 -10.74 5.73 19.44
CA GLN A 54 -10.07 6.89 20.01
C GLN A 54 -10.94 8.17 20.04
N GLY A 55 -12.23 8.04 19.67
CA GLY A 55 -13.21 9.13 19.79
C GLY A 55 -13.14 10.17 18.67
N TYR A 56 -12.61 9.82 17.50
CA TYR A 56 -12.66 10.65 16.31
C TYR A 56 -13.95 10.46 15.53
N GLU A 57 -14.42 11.50 14.85
CA GLU A 57 -15.48 11.41 13.86
C GLU A 57 -14.89 10.94 12.53
N VAL A 58 -15.22 9.73 12.13
CA VAL A 58 -14.81 9.18 10.82
C VAL A 58 -15.77 9.70 9.76
N VAL A 59 -15.21 10.33 8.71
CA VAL A 59 -15.95 10.86 7.56
C VAL A 59 -15.72 9.94 6.36
N PRO A 60 -16.61 8.97 6.10
CA PRO A 60 -16.42 8.00 5.04
C PRO A 60 -16.74 8.58 3.67
N THR A 61 -15.90 8.36 2.67
CA THR A 61 -16.14 8.77 1.29
C THR A 61 -16.48 7.62 0.39
N LEU A 62 -15.46 6.86 -0.01
CA LEU A 62 -15.57 5.79 -0.99
C LEU A 62 -14.57 4.67 -0.68
N PHE A 63 -15.01 3.44 -0.91
CA PHE A 63 -14.16 2.26 -1.04
C PHE A 63 -14.36 1.68 -2.43
N ALA A 64 -13.28 1.44 -3.15
CA ALA A 64 -13.28 0.72 -4.42
C ALA A 64 -12.17 -0.33 -4.42
N SER A 65 -12.48 -1.55 -4.82
CA SER A 65 -11.49 -2.63 -4.88
C SER A 65 -11.80 -3.60 -6.01
N ALA A 66 -10.76 -4.02 -6.71
CA ALA A 66 -10.81 -5.13 -7.66
C ALA A 66 -9.65 -6.11 -7.40
N VAL A 67 -9.77 -7.33 -7.90
CA VAL A 67 -8.66 -8.27 -7.95
C VAL A 67 -7.60 -7.78 -8.93
N PRO A 68 -6.31 -8.20 -8.79
CA PRO A 68 -5.26 -7.87 -9.74
C PRO A 68 -5.70 -8.16 -11.18
N ASN A 69 -5.54 -7.18 -12.08
CA ASN A 69 -5.93 -7.26 -13.48
C ASN A 69 -5.06 -6.30 -14.32
N GLY A 70 -5.47 -5.94 -15.53
CA GLY A 70 -4.79 -4.93 -16.34
C GLY A 70 -4.94 -3.51 -15.79
N GLU A 71 -4.48 -2.54 -16.57
CA GLU A 71 -4.61 -1.13 -16.20
C GLU A 71 -6.09 -0.73 -16.08
N VAL A 72 -6.37 0.23 -15.21
CA VAL A 72 -7.72 0.71 -14.95
C VAL A 72 -8.18 1.65 -16.05
N ASP A 73 -9.45 1.55 -16.43
CA ASP A 73 -10.09 2.48 -17.34
C ASP A 73 -9.98 3.93 -16.85
N HIS A 74 -9.57 4.81 -17.76
CA HIS A 74 -9.32 6.22 -17.44
C HIS A 74 -10.57 6.93 -16.91
N ASP A 75 -11.68 6.82 -17.62
CA ASP A 75 -12.89 7.57 -17.26
C ASP A 75 -13.54 7.03 -15.99
N PHE A 76 -13.48 5.71 -15.79
CA PHE A 76 -13.91 5.09 -14.55
C PHE A 76 -13.08 5.56 -13.35
N TYR A 77 -11.74 5.56 -13.44
CA TYR A 77 -10.87 6.09 -12.39
C TYR A 77 -11.15 7.57 -12.12
N MET A 78 -11.26 8.40 -13.17
CA MET A 78 -11.58 9.83 -13.00
C MET A 78 -12.91 10.04 -12.28
N GLY A 79 -13.90 9.19 -12.53
CA GLY A 79 -15.17 9.19 -11.81
C GLY A 79 -15.02 8.87 -10.33
N LEU A 80 -14.26 7.82 -9.97
CA LEU A 80 -13.99 7.47 -8.56
C LEU A 80 -13.23 8.59 -7.83
N LYS A 81 -12.17 9.10 -8.46
CA LYS A 81 -11.36 10.19 -7.92
C LYS A 81 -12.21 11.44 -7.69
N ALA A 82 -12.97 11.87 -8.69
CA ALA A 82 -13.86 13.02 -8.58
C ALA A 82 -14.90 12.85 -7.46
N GLU A 83 -15.44 11.64 -7.27
CA GLU A 83 -16.38 11.37 -6.18
C GLU A 83 -15.71 11.52 -4.80
N ILE A 84 -14.48 11.03 -4.62
CA ILE A 84 -13.73 11.20 -3.35
C ILE A 84 -13.52 12.69 -3.07
N LEU A 85 -13.04 13.45 -4.05
CA LEU A 85 -12.75 14.88 -3.92
C LEU A 85 -14.02 15.69 -3.63
N GLU A 86 -15.11 15.41 -4.32
CA GLU A 86 -16.38 16.10 -4.10
C GLU A 86 -16.95 15.83 -2.70
N ARG A 87 -16.86 14.57 -2.21
CA ARG A 87 -17.26 14.23 -0.85
C ARG A 87 -16.36 14.88 0.19
N ALA A 88 -15.06 15.00 -0.08
CA ALA A 88 -14.11 15.70 0.78
C ALA A 88 -14.44 17.20 0.86
N ARG A 89 -14.76 17.83 -0.28
CA ARG A 89 -15.17 19.23 -0.34
C ARG A 89 -16.46 19.47 0.45
N GLN A 90 -17.49 18.66 0.25
CA GLN A 90 -18.76 18.74 0.98
C GLN A 90 -18.57 18.57 2.48
N ALA A 91 -17.76 17.58 2.90
CA ALA A 91 -17.45 17.37 4.31
C ALA A 91 -16.75 18.57 4.95
N GLN A 92 -15.81 19.19 4.22
CA GLN A 92 -15.10 20.41 4.66
C GLN A 92 -16.03 21.60 4.78
N GLU A 93 -16.97 21.78 3.84
CA GLU A 93 -17.96 22.87 3.88
C GLU A 93 -18.95 22.71 5.04
N GLU A 94 -19.35 21.47 5.34
CA GLU A 94 -20.25 21.18 6.47
C GLU A 94 -19.57 21.50 7.81
N LYS A 95 -18.36 21.01 8.00
CA LYS A 95 -17.54 21.23 9.18
C LYS A 95 -16.09 20.87 8.86
N PRO A 96 -15.10 21.70 9.24
CA PRO A 96 -13.70 21.46 8.90
C PRO A 96 -13.20 20.05 9.23
N LEU A 97 -12.42 19.51 8.33
CA LEU A 97 -11.67 18.27 8.51
C LEU A 97 -10.36 18.57 9.25
N ASP A 98 -9.93 17.65 10.11
CA ASP A 98 -8.68 17.78 10.87
C ASP A 98 -7.55 16.93 10.28
N ALA A 99 -7.89 15.83 9.58
CA ALA A 99 -6.92 14.95 8.92
C ALA A 99 -7.58 14.12 7.81
N ILE A 100 -6.73 13.48 7.00
CA ILE A 100 -7.11 12.49 5.99
C ILE A 100 -6.31 11.21 6.23
N THR A 101 -6.99 10.07 6.29
CA THR A 101 -6.31 8.76 6.39
C THR A 101 -6.85 7.82 5.32
N LEU A 102 -5.97 7.39 4.43
CA LEU A 102 -6.34 6.57 3.27
C LEU A 102 -5.83 5.13 3.41
N ALA A 103 -6.49 4.21 2.72
CA ALA A 103 -5.98 2.88 2.46
C ALA A 103 -5.94 2.68 0.94
N LEU A 104 -4.75 2.75 0.36
CA LEU A 104 -4.52 2.62 -1.07
C LEU A 104 -3.65 1.40 -1.35
N HIS A 105 -3.60 0.95 -2.61
CA HIS A 105 -2.70 -0.15 -2.97
C HIS A 105 -1.27 0.36 -3.14
N GLY A 106 -1.06 1.34 -4.01
CA GLY A 106 0.25 1.86 -4.37
C GLY A 106 0.80 1.35 -5.70
N SER A 107 0.06 0.48 -6.40
CA SER A 107 0.40 0.00 -7.75
C SER A 107 -0.80 0.01 -8.70
N MET A 108 -1.77 0.84 -8.43
CA MET A 108 -2.89 1.07 -9.34
C MET A 108 -2.44 1.97 -10.50
N ARG A 109 -2.53 1.45 -11.70
CA ARG A 109 -2.19 2.19 -12.92
C ARG A 109 -3.41 2.43 -13.76
N VAL A 110 -3.55 3.65 -14.22
CA VAL A 110 -4.65 4.10 -15.09
C VAL A 110 -4.17 4.20 -16.52
N LYS A 111 -4.94 3.66 -17.45
CA LYS A 111 -4.62 3.69 -18.89
C LYS A 111 -4.37 5.10 -19.38
N GLY A 112 -3.17 5.35 -19.89
CA GLY A 112 -2.76 6.65 -20.43
C GLY A 112 -2.46 7.73 -19.40
N LEU A 113 -2.64 7.45 -18.09
CA LEU A 113 -2.34 8.39 -17.00
C LEU A 113 -1.19 7.89 -16.11
N GLY A 114 -1.18 6.60 -15.78
CA GLY A 114 -0.18 5.98 -14.91
C GLY A 114 -0.57 5.94 -13.45
N ASP A 115 0.20 6.57 -12.58
CA ASP A 115 0.12 6.57 -11.10
C ASP A 115 -1.22 7.10 -10.56
N ALA A 116 -2.13 6.19 -10.23
CA ALA A 116 -3.45 6.55 -9.73
C ALA A 116 -3.40 7.19 -8.33
N GLU A 117 -2.60 6.61 -7.45
CA GLU A 117 -2.48 7.04 -6.07
C GLU A 117 -1.88 8.43 -5.97
N GLY A 118 -0.82 8.68 -6.73
CA GLY A 118 -0.17 9.99 -6.75
C GLY A 118 -1.09 11.11 -7.25
N TYR A 119 -1.87 10.87 -8.30
CA TYR A 119 -2.84 11.87 -8.79
C TYR A 119 -3.98 12.14 -7.80
N LEU A 120 -4.44 11.15 -7.05
CA LEU A 120 -5.41 11.38 -5.98
C LEU A 120 -4.81 12.21 -4.84
N LEU A 121 -3.60 11.86 -4.40
CA LEU A 121 -2.90 12.54 -3.30
C LEU A 121 -2.57 14.00 -3.66
N GLU A 122 -2.12 14.26 -4.89
CA GLU A 122 -1.83 15.60 -5.39
C GLU A 122 -3.07 16.51 -5.30
N GLU A 123 -4.22 16.08 -5.81
CA GLU A 123 -5.44 16.87 -5.75
C GLU A 123 -6.00 17.01 -4.32
N LEU A 124 -5.84 16.00 -3.46
CA LEU A 124 -6.18 16.14 -2.05
C LEU A 124 -5.27 17.15 -1.34
N ARG A 125 -3.96 17.13 -1.64
CA ARG A 125 -3.00 18.10 -1.07
C ARG A 125 -3.27 19.52 -1.57
N GLU A 126 -3.61 19.70 -2.85
CA GLU A 126 -4.02 21.00 -3.39
C GLU A 126 -5.28 21.54 -2.70
N MET A 127 -6.25 20.67 -2.45
CA MET A 127 -7.49 21.04 -1.75
C MET A 127 -7.28 21.29 -0.26
N PHE A 128 -6.35 20.59 0.37
CA PHE A 128 -6.09 20.61 1.82
C PHE A 128 -4.59 20.80 2.13
N PRO A 129 -4.02 21.97 1.88
CA PRO A 129 -2.57 22.18 1.98
C PRO A 129 -2.01 21.97 3.39
N ASP A 130 -2.81 22.23 4.43
CA ASP A 130 -2.38 22.23 5.84
C ASP A 130 -2.89 21.01 6.64
N ILE A 131 -3.75 20.17 6.04
CA ILE A 131 -4.32 19.00 6.73
C ILE A 131 -3.36 17.81 6.61
N PRO A 132 -3.01 17.11 7.70
CA PRO A 132 -2.17 15.94 7.63
C PRO A 132 -2.84 14.79 6.86
N ILE A 133 -2.08 14.17 5.96
CA ILE A 133 -2.50 13.05 5.11
C ILE A 133 -1.60 11.86 5.39
N PHE A 134 -2.17 10.75 5.85
CA PHE A 134 -1.45 9.49 6.06
C PHE A 134 -2.10 8.35 5.28
N CYS A 135 -1.31 7.36 4.89
CA CYS A 135 -1.81 6.29 4.04
C CYS A 135 -1.24 4.92 4.41
N ALA A 136 -2.12 3.92 4.50
CA ALA A 136 -1.75 2.52 4.48
C ALA A 136 -1.59 2.04 3.03
N LEU A 137 -0.53 1.29 2.74
CA LEU A 137 -0.21 0.78 1.41
C LEU A 137 0.04 -0.72 1.44
N ASP A 138 -0.12 -1.35 0.27
CA ASP A 138 0.39 -2.70 0.04
C ASP A 138 1.92 -2.69 -0.05
N MET A 139 2.56 -3.82 0.30
CA MET A 139 4.02 -3.93 0.16
C MET A 139 4.49 -3.95 -1.29
N HIS A 140 3.61 -4.25 -2.25
CA HIS A 140 3.92 -4.20 -3.69
C HIS A 140 3.75 -2.79 -4.29
N THR A 141 3.73 -1.78 -3.46
CA THR A 141 3.70 -0.38 -3.88
C THR A 141 4.90 -0.03 -4.76
N THR A 142 4.64 0.62 -5.87
CA THR A 142 5.62 1.37 -6.66
C THR A 142 5.59 2.82 -6.19
N MET A 143 6.55 3.19 -5.35
CA MET A 143 6.63 4.56 -4.81
C MET A 143 7.03 5.55 -5.90
N THR A 144 6.28 6.64 -6.01
CA THR A 144 6.54 7.74 -6.95
C THR A 144 6.86 9.03 -6.22
N VAL A 145 7.50 9.96 -6.93
CA VAL A 145 7.76 11.32 -6.42
C VAL A 145 6.44 12.01 -6.07
N ARG A 146 5.42 11.86 -6.93
CA ARG A 146 4.11 12.47 -6.70
C ARG A 146 3.46 11.96 -5.42
N MET A 147 3.50 10.65 -5.16
CA MET A 147 3.01 10.12 -3.88
C MET A 147 3.76 10.72 -2.70
N HIS A 148 5.10 10.70 -2.76
CA HIS A 148 5.94 11.18 -1.66
C HIS A 148 5.73 12.66 -1.31
N GLU A 149 5.63 13.52 -2.32
CA GLU A 149 5.48 14.97 -2.12
C GLU A 149 4.09 15.38 -1.61
N ASN A 150 3.07 14.54 -1.78
CA ASN A 150 1.67 14.88 -1.49
C ASN A 150 1.07 14.13 -0.28
N CYS A 151 1.89 13.37 0.46
CA CYS A 151 1.47 12.65 1.67
C CYS A 151 2.50 12.86 2.79
N ASP A 152 2.04 13.05 4.02
CA ASP A 152 2.92 13.25 5.18
C ASP A 152 3.57 11.94 5.65
N GLY A 153 2.97 10.80 5.35
CA GLY A 153 3.57 9.51 5.67
C GLY A 153 2.80 8.30 5.20
N PHE A 154 3.57 7.29 4.85
CA PHE A 154 3.07 5.98 4.42
C PHE A 154 3.52 4.87 5.36
N VAL A 155 2.68 3.86 5.49
CA VAL A 155 3.03 2.58 6.10
C VAL A 155 2.56 1.43 5.21
N GLY A 156 3.48 0.54 4.83
CA GLY A 156 3.19 -0.63 4.00
C GLY A 156 2.99 -1.90 4.81
N PHE A 157 2.32 -2.89 4.21
CA PHE A 157 2.22 -4.25 4.75
C PHE A 157 3.62 -4.82 4.97
N LYS A 158 3.76 -5.66 6.01
CA LYS A 158 5.01 -6.30 6.40
C LYS A 158 4.97 -7.82 6.26
N CYS A 159 3.89 -8.35 5.74
CA CYS A 159 3.68 -9.78 5.55
C CYS A 159 3.34 -10.12 4.09
N ALA A 160 4.03 -11.10 3.55
CA ALA A 160 3.65 -11.80 2.33
C ALA A 160 3.65 -13.32 2.62
N PRO A 161 2.48 -13.99 2.68
CA PRO A 161 1.12 -13.50 2.38
C PRO A 161 0.63 -12.38 3.31
N HIS A 162 -0.24 -11.50 2.81
CA HIS A 162 -0.72 -10.29 3.49
C HIS A 162 -1.69 -10.61 4.64
N THR A 163 -1.14 -10.98 5.79
CA THR A 163 -1.91 -11.31 6.99
C THR A 163 -2.10 -10.12 7.94
N ASP A 164 -1.41 -9.02 7.69
CA ASP A 164 -1.30 -7.83 8.54
C ASP A 164 -1.95 -6.56 7.93
N ARG A 165 -2.91 -6.75 7.02
CA ARG A 165 -3.59 -5.62 6.34
C ARG A 165 -4.35 -4.74 7.33
N TYR A 166 -5.09 -5.36 8.25
CA TYR A 166 -5.85 -4.67 9.29
C TYR A 166 -4.93 -3.89 10.24
N GLU A 167 -3.84 -4.53 10.71
CA GLU A 167 -2.83 -3.93 11.58
C GLU A 167 -2.11 -2.77 10.91
N THR A 168 -1.88 -2.83 9.60
CA THR A 168 -1.30 -1.71 8.84
C THR A 168 -2.26 -0.52 8.79
N GLY A 169 -3.56 -0.78 8.68
CA GLY A 169 -4.60 0.26 8.82
C GLY A 169 -4.60 0.91 10.20
N ILE A 170 -4.49 0.11 11.28
CA ILE A 170 -4.32 0.63 12.65
C ILE A 170 -3.09 1.54 12.71
N HIS A 171 -1.97 1.12 12.15
CA HIS A 171 -0.72 1.89 12.17
C HIS A 171 -0.87 3.25 11.44
N ALA A 172 -1.52 3.28 10.27
CA ALA A 172 -1.80 4.54 9.57
C ALA A 172 -2.68 5.48 10.41
N ALA A 173 -3.72 4.95 11.08
CA ALA A 173 -4.54 5.73 12.01
C ALA A 173 -3.74 6.25 13.21
N GLN A 174 -2.81 5.45 13.76
CA GLN A 174 -1.95 5.87 14.85
C GLN A 174 -1.02 7.02 14.47
N MET A 175 -0.47 7.04 13.24
CA MET A 175 0.28 8.19 12.73
C MET A 175 -0.60 9.44 12.65
N THR A 176 -1.83 9.30 12.16
CA THR A 176 -2.81 10.40 12.12
C THR A 176 -3.10 10.94 13.53
N ILE A 177 -3.32 10.06 14.50
CA ILE A 177 -3.58 10.44 15.89
C ILE A 177 -2.37 11.16 16.49
N ALA A 178 -1.15 10.65 16.25
CA ALA A 178 0.08 11.30 16.72
C ALA A 178 0.22 12.72 16.19
N ALA A 179 -0.06 12.94 14.91
CA ALA A 179 -0.05 14.27 14.31
C ALA A 179 -1.10 15.20 14.93
N LEU A 180 -2.29 14.69 15.22
CA LEU A 180 -3.39 15.47 15.76
C LEU A 180 -3.27 15.78 17.26
N GLU A 181 -2.77 14.84 18.08
CA GLU A 181 -2.73 14.99 19.54
C GLU A 181 -1.40 15.52 20.04
N ASN A 182 -0.29 15.07 19.47
CA ASN A 182 1.06 15.42 19.92
C ASN A 182 1.68 16.53 19.09
N HIS A 183 0.95 17.05 18.09
CA HIS A 183 1.46 18.04 17.14
C HIS A 183 2.76 17.58 16.44
N VAL A 184 2.92 16.27 16.26
CA VAL A 184 4.04 15.68 15.57
C VAL A 184 3.96 16.09 14.10
N GLN A 185 4.95 16.84 13.64
CA GLN A 185 5.15 17.10 12.22
C GLN A 185 5.94 15.93 11.63
N ALA A 186 5.22 14.94 11.11
CA ALA A 186 5.87 13.79 10.50
C ALA A 186 6.83 14.24 9.39
N LYS A 187 8.03 13.67 9.42
CA LYS A 187 9.04 13.79 8.38
C LYS A 187 9.22 12.45 7.73
N SER A 188 9.39 12.43 6.43
CA SER A 188 9.56 11.18 5.71
C SER A 188 10.81 11.18 4.86
N ALA A 189 11.40 10.01 4.70
CA ALA A 189 12.51 9.75 3.81
C ALA A 189 12.20 8.55 2.93
N TRP A 190 12.54 8.68 1.67
CA TRP A 190 12.39 7.65 0.67
C TRP A 190 13.72 7.38 -0.04
N VAL A 191 14.13 6.11 -0.06
CA VAL A 191 15.29 5.66 -0.82
C VAL A 191 14.85 4.64 -1.86
N LYS A 192 15.00 5.00 -3.14
CA LYS A 192 14.79 4.09 -4.26
C LYS A 192 15.99 3.14 -4.37
N VAL A 193 15.76 1.84 -4.22
CA VAL A 193 16.79 0.80 -4.33
C VAL A 193 16.61 0.12 -5.69
N PRO A 194 17.62 0.13 -6.58
CA PRO A 194 17.48 -0.38 -7.94
C PRO A 194 17.48 -1.92 -8.00
N ILE A 195 16.46 -2.50 -7.38
CA ILE A 195 16.17 -3.94 -7.34
C ILE A 195 14.74 -4.14 -7.81
N LEU A 196 14.51 -5.14 -8.63
CA LEU A 196 13.19 -5.62 -8.99
C LEU A 196 13.12 -7.11 -8.67
N ILE A 197 12.16 -7.49 -7.83
CA ILE A 197 12.03 -8.85 -7.30
C ILE A 197 10.61 -9.33 -7.57
N ALA A 198 10.49 -10.53 -8.12
CA ALA A 198 9.18 -11.17 -8.28
C ALA A 198 8.52 -11.41 -6.91
N GLY A 199 7.21 -11.25 -6.83
CA GLY A 199 6.45 -11.43 -5.59
C GLY A 199 6.68 -12.80 -4.96
N GLU A 200 6.81 -13.83 -5.78
CA GLU A 200 7.07 -15.23 -5.39
C GLU A 200 8.44 -15.44 -4.71
N GLN A 201 9.36 -14.49 -4.90
CA GLN A 201 10.68 -14.50 -4.26
C GLN A 201 10.72 -13.69 -2.96
N SER A 202 9.65 -12.95 -2.64
CA SER A 202 9.61 -11.99 -1.53
C SER A 202 8.74 -12.43 -0.35
N SER A 203 8.50 -13.75 -0.19
CA SER A 203 7.76 -14.27 0.97
C SER A 203 8.44 -13.88 2.29
N THR A 204 7.70 -13.27 3.19
CA THR A 204 8.21 -12.82 4.50
C THR A 204 8.29 -13.94 5.54
N THR A 205 7.87 -15.15 5.19
CA THR A 205 7.95 -16.33 6.07
C THR A 205 9.32 -16.98 6.06
N VAL A 206 10.15 -16.68 5.04
CA VAL A 206 11.47 -17.25 4.81
C VAL A 206 12.54 -16.19 4.58
N GLU A 207 13.82 -16.57 4.68
CA GLU A 207 14.91 -15.66 4.34
C GLU A 207 14.97 -15.42 2.81
N PRO A 208 15.41 -14.23 2.39
CA PRO A 208 15.97 -13.14 3.19
C PRO A 208 14.92 -12.20 3.79
N MET A 209 13.67 -12.21 3.31
CA MET A 209 12.64 -11.26 3.73
C MET A 209 12.31 -11.36 5.22
N LYS A 210 12.29 -12.54 5.81
CA LYS A 210 12.05 -12.71 7.25
C LYS A 210 13.04 -11.91 8.10
N GLY A 211 14.32 -11.97 7.77
CA GLY A 211 15.36 -11.20 8.44
C GLY A 211 15.25 -9.69 8.17
N LEU A 212 14.92 -9.31 6.95
CA LEU A 212 14.69 -7.91 6.57
C LEU A 212 13.51 -7.29 7.34
N ILE A 213 12.37 -7.97 7.41
CA ILE A 213 11.19 -7.52 8.17
C ILE A 213 11.50 -7.46 9.68
N THR A 214 12.31 -8.37 10.21
CA THR A 214 12.75 -8.29 11.61
C THR A 214 13.50 -7.00 11.88
N LYS A 215 14.48 -6.64 11.03
CA LYS A 215 15.25 -5.39 11.13
C LYS A 215 14.37 -4.14 10.97
N LEU A 216 13.38 -4.20 10.10
CA LEU A 216 12.42 -3.14 9.90
C LEU A 216 11.59 -2.91 11.17
N ARG A 217 11.04 -3.96 11.77
CA ARG A 217 10.29 -3.89 13.04
C ARG A 217 11.17 -3.45 14.23
N GLU A 218 12.45 -3.76 14.24
CA GLU A 218 13.41 -3.23 15.21
C GLU A 218 13.62 -1.73 15.03
N THR A 219 13.61 -1.25 13.79
CA THR A 219 13.70 0.18 13.49
C THR A 219 12.48 0.94 14.01
N GLU A 220 11.29 0.40 13.84
CA GLU A 220 10.05 1.01 14.35
C GLU A 220 9.98 1.12 15.89
N LYS A 221 10.81 0.36 16.61
CA LYS A 221 10.89 0.47 18.08
C LYS A 221 11.81 1.60 18.57
N LYS A 222 12.53 2.26 17.64
CA LYS A 222 13.41 3.38 18.02
C LYS A 222 12.56 4.60 18.31
N GLU A 223 12.97 5.34 19.34
CA GLU A 223 12.35 6.61 19.69
C GLU A 223 12.36 7.57 18.50
N GLY A 224 11.24 8.24 18.26
CA GLY A 224 11.03 9.17 17.17
C GLY A 224 10.76 8.55 15.79
N ILE A 225 10.75 7.20 15.65
CA ILE A 225 10.29 6.53 14.42
C ILE A 225 8.79 6.28 14.51
N LEU A 226 8.05 6.75 13.51
CA LEU A 226 6.60 6.56 13.42
C LEU A 226 6.24 5.33 12.57
N ALA A 227 6.95 5.09 11.46
CA ALA A 227 6.78 3.93 10.61
C ALA A 227 8.03 3.64 9.79
N ALA A 228 8.23 2.38 9.40
CA ALA A 228 9.20 1.98 8.41
C ALA A 228 8.61 0.91 7.49
N SER A 229 8.96 0.95 6.19
CA SER A 229 8.39 0.05 5.19
C SER A 229 9.41 -0.33 4.13
N TYR A 230 9.41 -1.61 3.74
CA TYR A 230 9.93 -2.06 2.46
C TYR A 230 8.76 -2.13 1.48
N LEU A 231 8.79 -1.29 0.45
CA LEU A 231 7.83 -1.27 -0.63
C LEU A 231 8.52 -1.92 -1.83
N MET A 232 8.09 -3.13 -2.18
CA MET A 232 8.84 -4.01 -3.08
C MET A 232 8.70 -3.64 -4.55
N GLY A 233 7.78 -2.74 -4.88
CA GLY A 233 7.38 -2.49 -6.25
C GLY A 233 6.54 -3.63 -6.84
N PHE A 234 6.02 -3.42 -8.04
CA PHE A 234 5.23 -4.43 -8.74
C PHE A 234 5.84 -4.75 -10.11
N PRO A 235 6.57 -5.87 -10.26
CA PRO A 235 7.32 -6.20 -11.48
C PRO A 235 6.43 -6.42 -12.71
N TRP A 236 5.14 -6.71 -12.52
CA TRP A 236 4.19 -6.85 -13.62
C TRP A 236 3.64 -5.51 -14.13
N ALA A 237 4.07 -4.39 -13.54
CA ALA A 237 3.80 -3.05 -14.06
C ALA A 237 5.09 -2.51 -14.72
N ASP A 238 5.11 -2.49 -16.05
CA ASP A 238 6.22 -1.94 -16.84
C ASP A 238 6.22 -0.42 -16.75
N ASN A 239 6.97 0.11 -15.81
CA ASN A 239 7.14 1.56 -15.65
C ASN A 239 8.52 1.88 -15.05
N GLU A 240 8.99 3.12 -15.27
CA GLU A 240 10.31 3.60 -14.85
C GLU A 240 10.48 3.73 -13.32
N ASP A 241 9.37 3.77 -12.57
CA ASP A 241 9.39 3.88 -11.11
C ASP A 241 9.45 2.51 -10.42
N SER A 242 9.16 1.41 -11.13
CA SER A 242 9.18 0.06 -10.56
C SER A 242 10.55 -0.29 -9.99
N SER A 243 10.61 -0.38 -8.68
CA SER A 243 11.81 -0.77 -7.92
C SER A 243 11.41 -0.98 -6.46
N VAL A 244 12.30 -1.61 -5.70
CA VAL A 244 12.18 -1.58 -4.24
C VAL A 244 12.37 -0.17 -3.73
N ALA A 245 11.52 0.26 -2.81
CA ALA A 245 11.65 1.49 -2.07
C ALA A 245 11.73 1.21 -0.56
N VAL A 246 12.59 1.92 0.12
CA VAL A 246 12.57 2.00 1.59
C VAL A 246 11.94 3.31 1.98
N TYR A 247 10.92 3.26 2.81
CA TYR A 247 10.20 4.43 3.28
C TYR A 247 10.21 4.48 4.80
N VAL A 248 10.63 5.60 5.38
CA VAL A 248 10.66 5.80 6.83
C VAL A 248 9.95 7.10 7.18
N VAL A 249 9.09 7.05 8.17
CA VAL A 249 8.42 8.21 8.77
C VAL A 249 8.94 8.38 10.18
N ALA A 250 9.38 9.60 10.53
CA ALA A 250 9.94 9.92 11.82
C ALA A 250 9.54 11.33 12.28
N GLU A 251 9.82 11.68 13.53
CA GLU A 251 9.60 13.02 14.07
C GLU A 251 10.63 14.04 13.56
N GLU A 252 11.84 13.55 13.21
CA GLU A 252 12.95 14.38 12.72
C GLU A 252 13.45 13.91 11.36
N GLN A 253 13.73 14.84 10.44
CA GLN A 253 14.17 14.53 9.08
C GLN A 253 15.49 13.74 9.05
N GLU A 254 16.48 14.15 9.85
CA GLU A 254 17.78 13.48 9.92
C GLU A 254 17.65 12.01 10.40
N LEU A 255 16.68 11.74 11.27
CA LEU A 255 16.39 10.38 11.73
C LEU A 255 15.77 9.55 10.61
N ALA A 256 14.80 10.11 9.90
CA ALA A 256 14.16 9.44 8.74
C ALA A 256 15.20 9.12 7.67
N ASP A 257 16.02 10.09 7.28
CA ASP A 257 17.06 9.94 6.25
C ASP A 257 18.09 8.86 6.62
N ARG A 258 18.58 8.89 7.84
CA ARG A 258 19.57 7.93 8.33
C ARG A 258 19.03 6.51 8.35
N GLU A 259 17.82 6.31 8.86
CA GLU A 259 17.24 4.96 8.96
C GLU A 259 16.78 4.43 7.61
N ALA A 260 16.27 5.28 6.72
CA ALA A 260 15.93 4.89 5.35
C ALA A 260 17.17 4.44 4.58
N LEU A 261 18.26 5.20 4.65
CA LEU A 261 19.51 4.83 4.00
C LEU A 261 20.08 3.51 4.57
N ARG A 262 20.10 3.37 5.91
CA ARG A 262 20.57 2.17 6.57
C ARG A 262 19.80 0.91 6.14
N LEU A 263 18.46 1.00 6.09
CA LEU A 263 17.61 -0.10 5.64
C LEU A 263 17.80 -0.39 4.15
N ALA A 264 18.01 0.65 3.33
CA ALA A 264 18.30 0.51 1.90
C ALA A 264 19.63 -0.22 1.65
N GLU A 265 20.68 0.10 2.42
CA GLU A 265 21.95 -0.63 2.35
C GLU A 265 21.78 -2.11 2.74
N ILE A 266 20.95 -2.42 3.73
CA ILE A 266 20.70 -3.79 4.15
C ILE A 266 20.04 -4.59 3.02
N ILE A 267 18.94 -4.10 2.45
CA ILE A 267 18.25 -4.83 1.39
C ILE A 267 19.09 -4.90 0.11
N TRP A 268 19.86 -3.86 -0.22
CA TRP A 268 20.78 -3.88 -1.33
C TRP A 268 21.84 -4.97 -1.19
N ASN A 269 22.43 -5.14 -0.01
CA ASN A 269 23.43 -6.16 0.26
C ASN A 269 22.84 -7.59 0.23
N THR A 270 21.54 -7.73 0.42
CA THR A 270 20.81 -9.00 0.42
C THR A 270 20.24 -9.36 -0.97
N ARG A 271 20.38 -8.47 -1.97
CA ARG A 271 19.69 -8.59 -3.28
C ARG A 271 19.93 -9.90 -4.05
N ASN A 272 21.05 -10.57 -3.82
CA ASN A 272 21.40 -11.83 -4.48
C ASN A 272 20.90 -13.07 -3.73
N ASP A 273 20.29 -12.90 -2.56
CA ASP A 273 19.80 -14.00 -1.72
C ASP A 273 18.32 -14.32 -1.99
N PHE A 274 17.64 -13.46 -2.77
CA PHE A 274 16.25 -13.69 -3.17
C PHE A 274 16.18 -14.82 -4.19
N CYS A 275 15.35 -15.82 -3.91
CA CYS A 275 15.15 -16.96 -4.79
C CYS A 275 13.72 -17.50 -4.66
N PHE A 276 13.30 -18.29 -5.65
CA PHE A 276 12.07 -19.04 -5.54
C PHE A 276 12.19 -20.07 -4.42
N GLN A 277 11.14 -20.21 -3.62
CA GLN A 277 11.10 -21.14 -2.49
C GLN A 277 10.60 -22.53 -2.89
N THR A 278 10.00 -22.62 -4.06
CA THR A 278 9.52 -23.87 -4.67
C THR A 278 10.39 -24.21 -5.87
N GLU A 279 10.40 -25.47 -6.24
CA GLU A 279 11.02 -25.91 -7.49
C GLU A 279 10.29 -25.25 -8.67
N THR A 280 11.05 -24.76 -9.62
CA THR A 280 10.55 -24.12 -10.83
C THR A 280 11.08 -24.87 -12.05
N TYR A 281 10.21 -25.04 -13.05
CA TYR A 281 10.48 -25.83 -14.23
C TYR A 281 10.10 -25.04 -15.49
N THR A 282 10.68 -25.42 -16.62
CA THR A 282 10.16 -25.01 -17.93
C THR A 282 8.80 -25.68 -18.18
N GLU A 283 8.04 -25.21 -19.15
CA GLU A 283 6.74 -25.78 -19.50
C GLU A 283 6.84 -27.28 -19.82
N GLU A 284 7.88 -27.71 -20.57
CA GLU A 284 8.11 -29.13 -20.94
C GLU A 284 8.49 -29.96 -19.71
N GLU A 285 9.38 -29.45 -18.86
CA GLU A 285 9.78 -30.10 -17.60
C GLU A 285 8.58 -30.25 -16.65
N THR A 286 7.73 -29.22 -16.54
CA THR A 286 6.53 -29.25 -15.69
C THR A 286 5.60 -30.40 -16.11
N LEU A 287 5.36 -30.57 -17.42
CA LEU A 287 4.53 -31.66 -17.92
C LEU A 287 5.16 -33.03 -17.61
N ASN A 288 6.47 -33.18 -17.79
CA ASN A 288 7.16 -34.43 -17.48
C ASN A 288 7.08 -34.76 -15.99
N VAL A 289 7.36 -33.79 -15.12
CA VAL A 289 7.25 -33.96 -13.65
C VAL A 289 5.82 -34.34 -13.25
N ALA A 290 4.81 -33.70 -13.84
CA ALA A 290 3.41 -34.03 -13.55
C ALA A 290 3.04 -35.45 -14.00
N PHE A 291 3.45 -35.87 -15.20
CA PHE A 291 3.21 -37.24 -15.69
C PHE A 291 3.94 -38.30 -14.86
N ASP A 292 5.18 -38.02 -14.46
CA ASP A 292 5.95 -38.92 -13.60
C ASP A 292 5.32 -39.07 -12.21
N ALA A 293 4.84 -37.95 -11.62
CA ALA A 293 4.12 -37.97 -10.35
C ALA A 293 2.86 -38.84 -10.41
N ILE A 294 2.07 -38.72 -11.49
CA ILE A 294 0.89 -39.55 -11.72
C ILE A 294 1.26 -41.03 -11.89
N ALA A 295 2.29 -41.31 -12.70
CA ALA A 295 2.74 -42.67 -12.95
C ALA A 295 3.26 -43.37 -11.68
N ASN A 296 3.85 -42.61 -10.77
CA ASN A 296 4.37 -43.10 -9.48
C ASN A 296 3.29 -43.14 -8.38
N GLY A 297 2.02 -42.86 -8.68
CA GLY A 297 0.91 -42.95 -7.76
C GLY A 297 0.86 -41.85 -6.71
N GLN A 298 1.41 -40.67 -7.02
CA GLN A 298 1.30 -39.50 -6.15
C GLN A 298 -0.18 -39.06 -6.05
N GLU A 299 -0.62 -38.66 -4.86
CA GLU A 299 -1.99 -38.17 -4.68
C GLU A 299 -2.25 -36.92 -5.52
N LEU A 300 -3.41 -36.89 -6.19
CA LEU A 300 -3.88 -35.75 -6.96
C LEU A 300 -4.62 -34.77 -6.06
N PRO A 301 -4.68 -33.47 -6.42
CA PRO A 301 -4.20 -32.90 -7.68
C PRO A 301 -2.72 -32.53 -7.70
N VAL A 302 -2.13 -32.62 -8.89
CA VAL A 302 -0.82 -32.03 -9.18
C VAL A 302 -1.08 -30.66 -9.83
N TYR A 303 -0.62 -29.61 -9.19
CA TYR A 303 -0.79 -28.23 -9.66
C TYR A 303 0.48 -27.74 -10.37
#